data_5309ff0f818eb21c668cc1d15af3853e
#
_entry.id   5309ff0f818eb21c668cc1d15af3853e
#
_cell.length_a   1.000
_cell.length_b   1.000
_cell.length_c   1.000
_cell.angle_alpha   90.00
_cell.angle_beta   90.00
_cell.angle_gamma   90.00
#
_symmetry.space_group_name_H-M   'P 1'
#
loop_
_entity.id
_entity.type
_entity.pdbx_description
1 polymer ?
#
loop_
_entity_poly.entity_id
_entity_poly.type
_entity_poly.pdbx_seq_one_letter_code
_entity_poly.pdbx_strand_id
1 'polypeptide(L)'
;KSIAFGMNAPEFTCKADGLVDGDTLSATYSCDYTVESPIGDYAIIPTDCTFTSGSKDNYDITYVNGTLTIKEAQKVDISGVTVESKTYDGVAVQYSGTAESADYDGEFDYIWQTDSGTVLDSAPINAGNYKLVVKVPSDNLEYVGSTEVSFTINKANLTITAANMSTNVNSVVPAYKFTSSGLVGDDALD
;
A
#
# COMPACT_ATOMS: atom_id res chain seq x y z
N LYS A 1 -18.90 16.10 8.63
CA LYS A 1 -17.81 15.12 8.36
C LYS A 1 -16.54 15.61 9.04
N SER A 2 -15.59 14.68 9.32
CA SER A 2 -14.30 15.00 9.96
C SER A 2 -13.19 14.31 9.17
N ILE A 3 -12.07 15.00 8.96
CA ILE A 3 -10.86 14.45 8.30
C ILE A 3 -9.61 14.99 8.98
N ALA A 4 -8.48 14.32 8.79
CA ALA A 4 -7.19 14.79 9.24
C ALA A 4 -6.63 15.91 8.34
N PHE A 5 -5.80 16.77 8.91
CA PHE A 5 -5.08 17.82 8.19
C PHE A 5 -4.25 17.21 7.05
N GLY A 6 -4.28 17.85 5.89
CA GLY A 6 -3.55 17.42 4.69
C GLY A 6 -4.26 16.35 3.83
N MET A 7 -5.43 15.86 4.24
CA MET A 7 -6.21 14.88 3.47
C MET A 7 -7.13 15.57 2.45
N ASN A 8 -7.41 14.89 1.34
CA ASN A 8 -8.41 15.40 0.39
C ASN A 8 -9.81 15.43 1.00
N ALA A 9 -10.62 16.42 0.63
CA ALA A 9 -12.01 16.44 1.02
C ALA A 9 -12.75 15.18 0.47
N PRO A 10 -13.55 14.50 1.31
CA PRO A 10 -14.37 13.39 0.85
C PRO A 10 -15.53 13.90 0.01
N GLU A 11 -16.14 13.03 -0.78
CA GLU A 11 -17.40 13.37 -1.44
C GLU A 11 -18.44 13.86 -0.43
N PHE A 12 -19.08 14.98 -0.75
CA PHE A 12 -20.17 15.51 0.05
C PHE A 12 -21.49 14.90 -0.42
N THR A 13 -22.32 14.57 0.54
CA THR A 13 -23.66 13.99 0.30
C THR A 13 -24.70 14.79 1.05
N CYS A 14 -25.90 14.91 0.50
CA CYS A 14 -27.03 15.50 1.20
C CYS A 14 -27.95 14.42 1.80
N LYS A 15 -28.67 14.82 2.82
CA LYS A 15 -29.91 14.22 3.24
C LYS A 15 -31.05 15.18 2.86
N ALA A 16 -31.98 14.73 2.08
CA ALA A 16 -33.17 15.51 1.74
C ALA A 16 -34.34 15.00 2.59
N ASP A 17 -34.89 15.89 3.42
CA ASP A 17 -36.08 15.59 4.22
C ASP A 17 -37.31 16.20 3.53
N GLY A 18 -38.44 15.50 3.51
CA GLY A 18 -39.69 15.94 2.93
C GLY A 18 -39.90 15.61 1.45
N LEU A 19 -39.03 14.79 0.84
CA LEU A 19 -39.28 14.25 -0.50
C LEU A 19 -40.51 13.34 -0.49
N VAL A 20 -41.36 13.47 -1.54
CA VAL A 20 -42.43 12.52 -1.80
C VAL A 20 -41.85 11.19 -2.24
N ASP A 21 -42.53 10.10 -1.88
CA ASP A 21 -42.07 8.74 -2.17
C ASP A 21 -41.87 8.53 -3.69
N GLY A 22 -40.67 8.05 -4.04
CA GLY A 22 -40.23 7.86 -5.42
C GLY A 22 -39.46 9.03 -6.03
N ASP A 23 -39.46 10.22 -5.39
CA ASP A 23 -38.64 11.34 -5.84
C ASP A 23 -37.21 11.23 -5.33
N THR A 24 -36.26 11.56 -6.18
CA THR A 24 -34.80 11.49 -5.86
C THR A 24 -34.07 12.71 -6.43
N LEU A 25 -33.04 13.14 -5.70
CA LEU A 25 -32.21 14.25 -6.12
C LEU A 25 -30.71 14.04 -5.77
N SER A 26 -29.89 14.80 -6.46
CA SER A 26 -28.48 15.05 -6.08
C SER A 26 -28.29 16.53 -5.81
N ALA A 27 -27.26 16.88 -5.03
CA ALA A 27 -26.92 18.27 -4.76
C ALA A 27 -25.47 18.56 -5.18
N THR A 28 -25.21 19.81 -5.53
CA THR A 28 -23.87 20.37 -5.72
C THR A 28 -23.47 21.16 -4.49
N TYR A 29 -22.17 21.25 -4.23
CA TYR A 29 -21.64 21.86 -3.01
C TYR A 29 -20.45 22.76 -3.31
N SER A 30 -20.27 23.78 -2.49
CA SER A 30 -19.00 24.51 -2.36
C SER A 30 -18.44 24.33 -0.95
N CYS A 31 -17.12 24.32 -0.83
CA CYS A 31 -16.39 24.29 0.43
C CYS A 31 -15.04 24.95 0.18
N ASP A 32 -14.65 25.91 1.03
CA ASP A 32 -13.39 26.64 0.88
C ASP A 32 -12.16 25.87 1.39
N TYR A 33 -12.35 24.61 1.80
CA TYR A 33 -11.26 23.74 2.24
C TYR A 33 -10.36 23.33 1.07
N THR A 34 -9.05 23.41 1.31
CA THR A 34 -7.98 22.82 0.50
C THR A 34 -7.08 21.95 1.39
N VAL A 35 -6.24 21.09 0.81
CA VAL A 35 -5.30 20.23 1.59
C VAL A 35 -4.30 21.01 2.45
N GLU A 36 -4.08 22.31 2.16
CA GLU A 36 -3.22 23.21 2.92
C GLU A 36 -3.98 24.06 3.96
N SER A 37 -5.30 23.94 3.99
CA SER A 37 -6.14 24.69 4.92
C SER A 37 -5.85 24.30 6.36
N PRO A 38 -5.78 25.26 7.32
CA PRO A 38 -5.47 24.96 8.71
C PRO A 38 -6.59 24.13 9.38
N ILE A 39 -6.24 23.55 10.53
CA ILE A 39 -7.20 22.87 11.42
C ILE A 39 -8.33 23.84 11.79
N GLY A 40 -9.57 23.36 11.71
CA GLY A 40 -10.76 24.14 11.96
C GLY A 40 -11.99 23.60 11.24
N ASP A 41 -13.06 24.35 11.33
CA ASP A 41 -14.35 24.01 10.71
C ASP A 41 -14.57 24.81 9.42
N TYR A 42 -14.97 24.10 8.38
CA TYR A 42 -15.27 24.62 7.04
C TYR A 42 -16.73 24.34 6.69
N ALA A 43 -17.43 25.36 6.21
CA ALA A 43 -18.80 25.18 5.79
C ALA A 43 -18.89 24.36 4.49
N ILE A 44 -19.76 23.36 4.47
CA ILE A 44 -20.18 22.66 3.27
C ILE A 44 -21.50 23.34 2.85
N ILE A 45 -21.47 24.11 1.79
CA ILE A 45 -22.59 24.93 1.35
C ILE A 45 -23.28 24.25 0.15
N PRO A 46 -24.51 23.75 0.28
CA PRO A 46 -25.27 23.28 -0.87
C PRO A 46 -25.57 24.48 -1.79
N THR A 47 -25.25 24.36 -3.07
CA THR A 47 -25.40 25.46 -4.04
C THR A 47 -26.56 25.28 -4.98
N ASP A 48 -26.90 24.04 -5.32
CA ASP A 48 -28.04 23.67 -6.13
C ASP A 48 -28.41 22.22 -5.95
N CYS A 49 -29.60 21.82 -6.42
CA CYS A 49 -29.98 20.42 -6.48
C CYS A 49 -30.60 20.10 -7.86
N THR A 50 -30.36 18.86 -8.29
CA THR A 50 -30.92 18.30 -9.53
C THR A 50 -31.76 17.08 -9.18
N PHE A 51 -33.01 17.08 -9.61
CA PHE A 51 -33.89 15.92 -9.45
C PHE A 51 -33.56 14.87 -10.51
N THR A 52 -33.39 13.64 -10.09
CA THR A 52 -33.27 12.48 -10.96
C THR A 52 -34.60 11.75 -11.14
N SER A 53 -35.53 11.95 -10.21
CA SER A 53 -36.94 11.59 -10.31
C SER A 53 -37.75 12.69 -9.63
N GLY A 54 -38.92 13.02 -10.16
CA GLY A 54 -39.74 14.14 -9.70
C GLY A 54 -39.38 15.48 -10.36
N SER A 55 -39.85 16.59 -9.78
CA SER A 55 -39.58 17.95 -10.29
C SER A 55 -39.32 18.93 -9.15
N LYS A 56 -38.30 19.76 -9.33
CA LYS A 56 -37.95 20.87 -8.41
C LYS A 56 -39.11 21.85 -8.18
N ASP A 57 -39.96 22.03 -9.18
CA ASP A 57 -41.10 22.99 -9.13
C ASP A 57 -42.19 22.56 -8.12
N ASN A 58 -42.13 21.31 -7.64
CA ASN A 58 -43.10 20.82 -6.66
C ASN A 58 -42.67 21.07 -5.20
N TYR A 59 -41.49 21.68 -4.98
CA TYR A 59 -40.89 21.80 -3.65
C TYR A 59 -40.46 23.24 -3.35
N ASP A 60 -40.70 23.67 -2.11
CA ASP A 60 -40.09 24.86 -1.54
C ASP A 60 -38.78 24.42 -0.83
N ILE A 61 -37.64 24.69 -1.48
CA ILE A 61 -36.36 24.10 -1.09
C ILE A 61 -35.57 25.04 -0.19
N THR A 62 -35.27 24.56 1.01
CA THR A 62 -34.34 25.22 1.95
C THR A 62 -33.00 24.48 2.00
N TYR A 63 -31.91 25.21 1.75
CA TYR A 63 -30.55 24.66 1.88
C TYR A 63 -29.99 24.92 3.26
N VAL A 64 -29.47 23.86 3.88
CA VAL A 64 -28.84 23.92 5.21
C VAL A 64 -27.36 23.51 5.07
N ASN A 65 -26.47 24.34 5.58
CA ASN A 65 -25.04 24.07 5.53
C ASN A 65 -24.65 22.88 6.40
N GLY A 66 -23.72 22.07 5.89
CA GLY A 66 -22.99 21.10 6.66
C GLY A 66 -21.66 21.65 7.19
N THR A 67 -20.93 20.84 7.93
CA THR A 67 -19.60 21.17 8.43
C THR A 67 -18.60 20.06 8.07
N LEU A 68 -17.45 20.49 7.55
CA LEU A 68 -16.24 19.68 7.44
C LEU A 68 -15.27 20.13 8.54
N THR A 69 -14.95 19.25 9.48
CA THR A 69 -13.99 19.53 10.56
C THR A 69 -12.63 18.97 10.21
N ILE A 70 -11.61 19.80 10.18
CA ILE A 70 -10.22 19.41 10.00
C ILE A 70 -9.56 19.31 11.36
N LYS A 71 -8.96 18.18 11.68
CA LYS A 71 -8.28 17.88 12.95
C LYS A 71 -6.90 17.28 12.72
N GLU A 72 -6.06 17.19 13.76
CA GLU A 72 -4.83 16.43 13.68
C GLU A 72 -5.12 14.96 13.40
N ALA A 73 -4.25 14.33 12.58
CA ALA A 73 -4.31 12.89 12.39
C ALA A 73 -3.95 12.17 13.69
N GLN A 74 -4.73 11.16 14.04
CA GLN A 74 -4.41 10.29 15.17
C GLN A 74 -3.24 9.38 14.77
N LYS A 75 -2.14 9.44 15.52
CA LYS A 75 -0.99 8.53 15.29
C LYS A 75 -1.31 7.14 15.79
N VAL A 76 -0.93 6.17 15.00
CA VAL A 76 -1.10 4.74 15.26
C VAL A 76 0.28 4.09 15.40
N ASP A 77 0.51 3.41 16.50
CA ASP A 77 1.67 2.57 16.70
C ASP A 77 1.35 1.14 16.20
N ILE A 78 2.15 0.67 15.24
CA ILE A 78 1.96 -0.63 14.61
C ILE A 78 3.01 -1.60 15.15
N SER A 79 2.56 -2.72 15.69
CA SER A 79 3.37 -3.80 16.27
C SER A 79 3.12 -5.14 15.57
N GLY A 80 3.85 -6.19 15.99
CA GLY A 80 3.66 -7.55 15.47
C GLY A 80 4.18 -7.78 14.04
N VAL A 81 4.86 -6.81 13.43
CA VAL A 81 5.40 -6.93 12.08
C VAL A 81 6.72 -7.70 12.12
N THR A 82 6.76 -8.89 11.52
CA THR A 82 7.97 -9.73 11.45
C THR A 82 8.16 -10.36 10.07
N VAL A 83 9.40 -10.38 9.61
CA VAL A 83 9.83 -11.10 8.40
C VAL A 83 11.15 -11.78 8.70
N GLU A 84 11.21 -13.10 8.53
CA GLU A 84 12.41 -13.87 8.77
C GLU A 84 13.41 -13.76 7.61
N SER A 85 14.68 -13.53 7.95
CA SER A 85 15.77 -13.62 6.97
C SER A 85 15.99 -15.08 6.56
N LYS A 86 16.35 -15.31 5.30
CA LYS A 86 16.55 -16.67 4.77
C LYS A 86 17.75 -16.72 3.83
N THR A 87 18.15 -17.91 3.44
CA THR A 87 19.03 -18.14 2.30
C THR A 87 18.19 -18.31 1.04
N TYR A 88 18.69 -17.85 -0.09
CA TYR A 88 18.06 -18.00 -1.39
C TYR A 88 17.71 -19.45 -1.68
N ASP A 89 16.45 -19.71 -1.95
CA ASP A 89 15.86 -21.01 -2.22
C ASP A 89 14.90 -21.01 -3.43
N GLY A 90 14.90 -19.92 -4.20
CA GLY A 90 14.01 -19.74 -5.36
C GLY A 90 12.55 -19.40 -5.00
N VAL A 91 12.22 -19.28 -3.72
CA VAL A 91 10.86 -18.99 -3.25
C VAL A 91 10.79 -17.59 -2.68
N ALA A 92 9.69 -16.89 -2.92
CA ALA A 92 9.43 -15.57 -2.34
C ALA A 92 9.42 -15.63 -0.81
N VAL A 93 9.94 -14.58 -0.19
CA VAL A 93 9.86 -14.41 1.27
C VAL A 93 8.40 -14.37 1.72
N GLN A 94 8.14 -14.88 2.92
CA GLN A 94 6.79 -14.85 3.49
C GLN A 94 6.73 -13.85 4.65
N TYR A 95 5.64 -13.08 4.70
CA TYR A 95 5.28 -12.34 5.89
C TYR A 95 4.76 -13.31 6.94
N SER A 96 5.38 -13.34 8.11
CA SER A 96 5.06 -14.29 9.18
C SER A 96 4.46 -13.63 10.42
N GLY A 97 4.41 -12.30 10.45
CA GLY A 97 3.84 -11.53 11.55
C GLY A 97 2.33 -11.35 11.45
N THR A 98 1.79 -10.67 12.43
CA THR A 98 0.43 -10.09 12.40
C THR A 98 0.56 -8.64 12.81
N ALA A 99 0.35 -7.71 11.86
CA ALA A 99 0.34 -6.29 12.18
C ALA A 99 -0.90 -5.96 13.00
N GLU A 100 -0.70 -5.31 14.11
CA GLU A 100 -1.77 -4.92 15.03
C GLU A 100 -1.48 -3.55 15.67
N SER A 101 -2.53 -2.90 16.13
CA SER A 101 -2.46 -1.67 16.91
C SER A 101 -3.56 -1.66 17.96
N ALA A 102 -3.29 -1.06 19.11
CA ALA A 102 -4.29 -0.87 20.16
C ALA A 102 -5.34 0.19 19.81
N ASP A 103 -4.98 1.15 18.95
CA ASP A 103 -5.77 2.35 18.68
C ASP A 103 -6.37 2.35 17.25
N TYR A 104 -6.16 1.29 16.48
CA TYR A 104 -6.63 1.17 15.10
C TYR A 104 -6.99 -0.27 14.77
N ASP A 105 -8.23 -0.49 14.36
CA ASP A 105 -8.81 -1.79 14.01
C ASP A 105 -9.03 -2.00 12.50
N GLY A 106 -8.55 -1.03 11.68
CA GLY A 106 -8.64 -1.10 10.22
C GLY A 106 -7.54 -1.95 9.59
N GLU A 107 -7.60 -2.07 8.27
CA GLU A 107 -6.60 -2.79 7.48
C GLU A 107 -5.33 -1.96 7.31
N PHE A 108 -4.19 -2.65 7.12
CA PHE A 108 -2.90 -2.04 6.84
C PHE A 108 -2.46 -2.32 5.40
N ASP A 109 -1.74 -1.36 4.81
CA ASP A 109 -0.99 -1.56 3.56
C ASP A 109 0.36 -2.22 3.84
N TYR A 110 0.73 -3.21 3.02
CA TYR A 110 2.00 -3.92 3.08
C TYR A 110 2.81 -3.65 1.82
N ILE A 111 3.97 -3.01 1.97
CA ILE A 111 4.77 -2.53 0.85
C ILE A 111 6.17 -3.13 0.95
N TRP A 112 6.51 -4.04 0.04
CA TRP A 112 7.84 -4.57 -0.11
C TRP A 112 8.76 -3.57 -0.80
N GLN A 113 9.97 -3.40 -0.27
CA GLN A 113 10.94 -2.46 -0.81
C GLN A 113 12.35 -3.07 -0.77
N THR A 114 13.21 -2.60 -1.69
CA THR A 114 14.67 -2.76 -1.51
C THR A 114 15.13 -1.92 -0.32
N ASP A 115 16.34 -2.19 0.19
CA ASP A 115 16.94 -1.38 1.26
C ASP A 115 17.05 0.10 0.86
N SER A 116 17.28 0.40 -0.42
CA SER A 116 17.29 1.77 -0.96
C SER A 116 15.91 2.44 -1.07
N GLY A 117 14.82 1.74 -0.76
CA GLY A 117 13.47 2.28 -0.77
C GLY A 117 12.70 2.12 -2.11
N THR A 118 13.25 1.39 -3.09
CA THR A 118 12.51 1.10 -4.32
C THR A 118 11.38 0.11 -4.02
N VAL A 119 10.15 0.48 -4.35
CA VAL A 119 8.96 -0.38 -4.17
C VAL A 119 9.01 -1.55 -5.14
N LEU A 120 8.65 -2.72 -4.63
CA LEU A 120 8.54 -3.98 -5.37
C LEU A 120 7.06 -4.34 -5.54
N ASP A 121 6.72 -4.91 -6.68
CA ASP A 121 5.34 -5.34 -6.99
C ASP A 121 4.90 -6.56 -6.17
N SER A 122 5.86 -7.31 -5.61
CA SER A 122 5.62 -8.51 -4.82
C SER A 122 6.76 -8.78 -3.83
N ALA A 123 6.57 -9.75 -2.95
CA ALA A 123 7.60 -10.21 -2.02
C ALA A 123 8.87 -10.67 -2.77
N PRO A 124 10.08 -10.26 -2.32
CA PRO A 124 11.32 -10.54 -3.02
C PRO A 124 11.68 -12.03 -2.97
N ILE A 125 12.36 -12.49 -4.05
CA ILE A 125 12.88 -13.85 -4.21
C ILE A 125 14.43 -13.83 -4.17
N ASN A 126 15.03 -12.87 -4.87
CA ASN A 126 16.47 -12.84 -5.09
C ASN A 126 17.27 -12.45 -3.83
N ALA A 127 18.52 -12.87 -3.75
CA ALA A 127 19.42 -12.49 -2.68
C ALA A 127 19.62 -10.96 -2.65
N GLY A 128 19.52 -10.36 -1.45
CA GLY A 128 19.60 -8.92 -1.24
C GLY A 128 19.12 -8.49 0.13
N ASN A 129 19.21 -7.19 0.40
CA ASN A 129 18.66 -6.57 1.59
C ASN A 129 17.33 -5.85 1.23
N TYR A 130 16.35 -6.08 2.06
CA TYR A 130 14.98 -5.64 1.82
C TYR A 130 14.34 -5.14 3.10
N LYS A 131 13.21 -4.47 2.94
CA LYS A 131 12.33 -4.14 4.04
C LYS A 131 10.86 -4.31 3.64
N LEU A 132 10.06 -4.64 4.63
CA LEU A 132 8.60 -4.55 4.56
C LEU A 132 8.17 -3.31 5.34
N VAL A 133 7.47 -2.41 4.67
CA VAL A 133 6.80 -1.27 5.30
C VAL A 133 5.34 -1.62 5.49
N VAL A 134 4.85 -1.50 6.70
CA VAL A 134 3.43 -1.65 7.05
C VAL A 134 2.92 -0.30 7.51
N LYS A 135 1.84 0.17 6.94
CA LYS A 135 1.30 1.49 7.24
C LYS A 135 -0.23 1.52 7.22
N VAL A 136 -0.79 2.50 7.88
CA VAL A 136 -2.20 2.88 7.68
C VAL A 136 -2.37 3.32 6.23
N PRO A 137 -3.44 2.90 5.52
CA PRO A 137 -3.71 3.34 4.15
C PRO A 137 -3.71 4.86 4.01
N SER A 138 -3.15 5.36 2.91
CA SER A 138 -2.97 6.80 2.69
C SER A 138 -4.27 7.57 2.42
N ASP A 139 -5.36 6.88 2.17
CA ASP A 139 -6.71 7.42 2.04
C ASP A 139 -7.51 7.41 3.35
N ASN A 140 -6.91 6.91 4.43
CA ASN A 140 -7.53 6.99 5.76
C ASN A 140 -7.64 8.44 6.22
N LEU A 141 -8.85 8.86 6.56
CA LEU A 141 -9.17 10.27 6.85
C LEU A 141 -8.91 10.69 8.30
N GLU A 142 -8.55 9.76 9.19
CA GLU A 142 -8.43 10.02 10.62
C GLU A 142 -7.11 9.57 11.23
N TYR A 143 -6.49 8.52 10.68
CA TYR A 143 -5.33 7.85 11.26
C TYR A 143 -4.12 7.92 10.35
N VAL A 144 -2.94 8.01 10.95
CA VAL A 144 -1.64 7.89 10.28
C VAL A 144 -0.68 7.06 11.12
N GLY A 145 0.10 6.23 10.48
CA GLY A 145 1.11 5.43 11.16
C GLY A 145 1.83 4.53 10.18
N SER A 146 3.08 4.24 10.47
CA SER A 146 3.88 3.28 9.70
C SER A 146 4.96 2.66 10.57
N THR A 147 5.31 1.43 10.26
CA THR A 147 6.46 0.74 10.81
C THR A 147 7.18 -0.01 9.69
N GLU A 148 8.46 -0.34 9.89
CA GLU A 148 9.22 -1.12 8.92
C GLU A 148 10.03 -2.21 9.62
N VAL A 149 10.22 -3.32 8.93
CA VAL A 149 11.12 -4.40 9.33
C VAL A 149 12.08 -4.70 8.20
N SER A 150 13.38 -4.72 8.51
CA SER A 150 14.44 -5.09 7.57
C SER A 150 14.75 -6.56 7.66
N PHE A 151 15.06 -7.20 6.54
CA PHE A 151 15.45 -8.60 6.45
C PHE A 151 16.41 -8.82 5.28
N THR A 152 17.06 -9.97 5.26
CA THR A 152 18.05 -10.32 4.23
C THR A 152 17.73 -11.68 3.63
N ILE A 153 17.79 -11.77 2.31
CA ILE A 153 17.90 -13.03 1.59
C ILE A 153 19.39 -13.23 1.29
N ASN A 154 20.03 -14.14 1.99
CA ASN A 154 21.44 -14.47 1.80
C ASN A 154 21.65 -15.24 0.49
N LYS A 155 22.82 -15.11 -0.12
CA LYS A 155 23.18 -15.93 -1.28
C LYS A 155 23.25 -17.42 -0.91
N ALA A 156 22.75 -18.29 -1.79
CA ALA A 156 23.00 -19.73 -1.69
C ALA A 156 24.46 -20.07 -2.00
N ASN A 157 24.96 -21.11 -1.38
CA ASN A 157 26.31 -21.61 -1.67
C ASN A 157 26.31 -22.41 -2.98
N LEU A 158 27.11 -21.97 -3.94
CA LEU A 158 27.36 -22.69 -5.20
C LEU A 158 28.82 -23.11 -5.30
N THR A 159 29.04 -24.37 -5.55
CA THR A 159 30.39 -24.92 -5.78
C THR A 159 30.52 -25.35 -7.23
N ILE A 160 31.57 -24.89 -7.89
CA ILE A 160 31.96 -25.29 -9.24
C ILE A 160 33.27 -26.05 -9.16
N THR A 161 33.27 -27.29 -9.63
CA THR A 161 34.44 -28.15 -9.59
C THR A 161 34.90 -28.46 -11.02
N ALA A 162 36.11 -28.08 -11.37
CA ALA A 162 36.69 -28.42 -12.65
C ALA A 162 37.00 -29.93 -12.71
N ALA A 163 36.70 -30.53 -13.84
CA ALA A 163 37.05 -31.95 -14.06
C ALA A 163 38.57 -32.12 -14.33
N ASN A 164 39.15 -33.13 -13.72
CA ASN A 164 40.52 -33.52 -14.07
C ASN A 164 40.56 -34.05 -15.51
N MET A 165 41.54 -33.62 -16.27
CA MET A 165 41.69 -34.00 -17.65
C MET A 165 43.16 -34.38 -17.95
N SER A 166 43.30 -35.31 -18.87
CA SER A 166 44.61 -35.70 -19.39
C SER A 166 44.51 -35.87 -20.92
N THR A 167 45.61 -35.63 -21.60
CA THR A 167 45.72 -35.86 -23.05
C THR A 167 47.13 -36.32 -23.37
N ASN A 168 47.32 -36.98 -24.50
CA ASN A 168 48.63 -37.41 -24.99
C ASN A 168 49.39 -36.25 -25.61
N VAL A 169 50.70 -36.33 -25.64
CA VAL A 169 51.57 -35.36 -26.34
C VAL A 169 51.14 -35.27 -27.81
N ASN A 170 51.01 -34.07 -28.32
CA ASN A 170 50.60 -33.76 -29.71
C ASN A 170 49.12 -34.10 -30.05
N SER A 171 48.27 -34.39 -29.06
CA SER A 171 46.83 -34.56 -29.24
C SER A 171 46.08 -33.23 -29.00
N VAL A 172 44.90 -33.12 -29.59
CA VAL A 172 44.03 -31.97 -29.34
C VAL A 172 43.59 -31.94 -27.87
N VAL A 173 43.70 -30.78 -27.24
CA VAL A 173 43.20 -30.60 -25.84
C VAL A 173 41.68 -30.78 -25.85
N PRO A 174 41.13 -31.70 -25.03
CA PRO A 174 39.69 -31.86 -24.93
C PRO A 174 38.98 -30.59 -24.40
N ALA A 175 37.71 -30.43 -24.72
CA ALA A 175 36.91 -29.33 -24.14
C ALA A 175 36.89 -29.46 -22.59
N TYR A 176 37.10 -28.32 -21.93
CA TYR A 176 37.03 -28.25 -20.46
C TYR A 176 35.64 -28.60 -19.96
N LYS A 177 35.59 -29.34 -18.86
CA LYS A 177 34.35 -29.77 -18.18
C LYS A 177 34.36 -29.36 -16.73
N PHE A 178 33.24 -29.10 -16.18
CA PHE A 178 33.02 -28.87 -14.75
C PHE A 178 31.75 -29.56 -14.27
N THR A 179 31.64 -29.70 -12.97
CA THR A 179 30.37 -30.05 -12.27
C THR A 179 30.03 -28.93 -11.32
N SER A 180 28.76 -28.73 -11.10
CA SER A 180 28.26 -27.78 -10.11
C SER A 180 27.41 -28.47 -9.08
N SER A 181 27.40 -27.91 -7.86
CA SER A 181 26.49 -28.32 -6.78
C SER A 181 26.02 -27.09 -6.01
N GLY A 182 24.74 -27.06 -5.62
CA GLY A 182 24.14 -25.95 -4.89
C GLY A 182 23.32 -24.98 -5.75
N LEU A 183 23.08 -25.30 -7.04
CA LEU A 183 22.07 -24.60 -7.84
C LEU A 183 20.70 -24.79 -7.20
N VAL A 184 19.88 -23.74 -7.22
CA VAL A 184 18.56 -23.70 -6.60
C VAL A 184 17.49 -23.75 -7.68
N GLY A 185 16.51 -24.64 -7.52
CA GLY A 185 15.39 -24.74 -8.44
C GLY A 185 15.82 -24.99 -9.89
N ASP A 186 15.39 -24.14 -10.79
CA ASP A 186 15.68 -24.17 -12.24
C ASP A 186 16.87 -23.30 -12.64
N ASP A 187 17.68 -22.81 -11.67
CA ASP A 187 18.89 -22.03 -11.98
C ASP A 187 19.87 -22.86 -12.80
N ALA A 188 20.48 -22.26 -13.83
CA ALA A 188 21.42 -22.89 -14.72
C ALA A 188 22.72 -22.05 -14.84
N LEU A 189 23.81 -22.71 -15.20
CA LEU A 189 25.06 -22.04 -15.59
C LEU A 189 25.10 -21.91 -17.11
N ASP A 190 25.40 -20.72 -17.59
CA ASP A 190 25.64 -20.42 -19.01
C ASP A 190 27.05 -20.87 -19.46
#